data_dd7191db85aa8e32a9abb1896a9969ad
#
_entry.id   dd7191db85aa8e32a9abb1896a9969ad
#
_cell.length_a   1.000
_cell.length_b   1.000
_cell.length_c   1.000
_cell.angle_alpha   90.00
_cell.angle_beta   90.00
_cell.angle_gamma   90.00
#
_symmetry.space_group_name_H-M   'P 1'
#
loop_
_entity.id
_entity.type
_entity.pdbx_description
1 polymer ?
#
loop_
_entity_poly.entity_id
_entity_poly.type
_entity_poly.pdbx_seq_one_letter_code
_entity_poly.pdbx_strand_id
1 'polypeptide(L)'
;AVLVINKSEVQDVKKVVEYLKNNNRREYRIHRESYRPWGRHDKIVESQRYHVNRVTVKPGGKFSLQKHLHRAEHWIVLSGTAEVTLEDKRYLLTENQSTFIPAGKIHMLENPGKISLELLEISSGSYLGEDDILRLKDHYGNNN
;
A
#
# COMPACT_ATOMS: atom_id res chain seq x y z
N ALA A 1 2.71 3.71 24.76
CA ALA A 1 3.68 4.69 25.27
C ALA A 1 3.49 6.03 24.54
N VAL A 2 3.55 7.13 25.28
CA VAL A 2 3.45 8.49 24.73
C VAL A 2 4.76 9.22 25.01
N LEU A 3 5.34 9.83 23.98
CA LEU A 3 6.51 10.68 24.10
C LEU A 3 6.08 12.13 23.90
N VAL A 4 6.31 12.96 24.92
CA VAL A 4 6.08 14.41 24.85
C VAL A 4 7.42 15.12 24.91
N ILE A 5 7.75 15.91 23.88
CA ILE A 5 9.00 16.68 23.82
C ILE A 5 8.75 18.10 23.37
N ASN A 6 9.72 18.97 23.66
CA ASN A 6 9.71 20.33 23.16
C ASN A 6 9.89 20.37 21.63
N LYS A 7 9.23 21.31 20.97
CA LYS A 7 9.31 21.50 19.51
C LYS A 7 10.75 21.75 19.02
N SER A 8 11.61 22.30 19.87
CA SER A 8 13.05 22.49 19.60
C SER A 8 13.88 21.20 19.60
N GLU A 9 13.34 20.09 20.12
CA GLU A 9 14.04 18.82 20.30
C GLU A 9 13.61 17.77 19.28
N VAL A 10 13.08 18.20 18.13
CA VAL A 10 12.58 17.29 17.06
C VAL A 10 13.65 16.33 16.55
N GLN A 11 14.95 16.71 16.63
CA GLN A 11 16.05 15.81 16.25
C GLN A 11 16.18 14.60 17.18
N ASP A 12 15.77 14.73 18.44
CA ASP A 12 15.81 13.64 19.39
C ASP A 12 14.71 12.62 19.15
N VAL A 13 13.58 13.04 18.53
CA VAL A 13 12.54 12.11 18.04
C VAL A 13 13.10 11.17 17.00
N LYS A 14 13.92 11.66 16.07
CA LYS A 14 14.57 10.82 15.06
C LYS A 14 15.44 9.74 15.70
N LYS A 15 16.22 10.10 16.71
CA LYS A 15 17.05 9.14 17.47
C LYS A 15 16.21 8.09 18.18
N VAL A 16 15.08 8.48 18.78
CA VAL A 16 14.14 7.55 19.42
C VAL A 16 13.55 6.60 18.39
N VAL A 17 13.12 7.10 17.24
CA VAL A 17 12.58 6.27 16.15
C VAL A 17 13.64 5.29 15.63
N GLU A 18 14.88 5.73 15.44
CA GLU A 18 15.99 4.86 15.05
C GLU A 18 16.29 3.79 16.10
N TYR A 19 16.27 4.16 17.38
CA TYR A 19 16.43 3.22 18.48
C TYR A 19 15.34 2.15 18.48
N LEU A 20 14.07 2.56 18.37
CA LEU A 20 12.92 1.64 18.30
C LEU A 20 13.01 0.71 17.08
N LYS A 21 13.45 1.25 15.96
CA LYS A 21 13.66 0.53 14.71
C LYS A 21 14.74 -0.54 14.85
N ASN A 22 15.90 -0.15 15.37
CA ASN A 22 17.05 -1.04 15.55
C ASN A 22 16.78 -2.14 16.57
N ASN A 23 15.96 -1.87 17.59
CA ASN A 23 15.56 -2.82 18.60
C ASN A 23 14.27 -3.59 18.25
N ASN A 24 13.77 -3.42 17.03
CA ASN A 24 12.60 -4.12 16.50
C ASN A 24 11.36 -3.99 17.41
N ARG A 25 11.19 -2.84 18.02
CA ARG A 25 10.11 -2.55 18.97
C ARG A 25 8.75 -2.52 18.26
N ARG A 26 7.73 -3.05 18.94
CA ARG A 26 6.36 -3.12 18.43
C ARG A 26 5.78 -1.74 18.09
N GLU A 27 6.12 -0.72 18.86
CA GLU A 27 5.68 0.66 18.67
C GLU A 27 6.08 1.22 17.30
N TYR A 28 7.27 0.85 16.81
CA TYR A 28 7.69 1.22 15.46
C TYR A 28 6.90 0.48 14.39
N ARG A 29 6.61 -0.81 14.59
CA ARG A 29 5.84 -1.62 13.63
C ARG A 29 4.42 -1.11 13.44
N ILE A 30 3.76 -0.68 14.53
CA ILE A 30 2.38 -0.17 14.47
C ILE A 30 2.27 1.05 13.55
N HIS A 31 3.27 1.93 13.52
CA HIS A 31 3.30 3.11 12.66
C HIS A 31 3.51 2.80 11.18
N ARG A 32 3.88 1.57 10.82
CA ARG A 32 4.06 1.11 9.44
C ARG A 32 2.78 0.51 8.86
N GLU A 33 1.90 0.03 9.71
CA GLU A 33 0.65 -0.60 9.30
C GLU A 33 -0.46 0.44 9.20
N SER A 34 -1.21 0.40 8.10
CA SER A 34 -2.43 1.17 7.89
C SER A 34 -3.58 0.22 7.61
N TYR A 35 -4.66 0.35 8.38
CA TYR A 35 -5.87 -0.43 8.18
C TYR A 35 -6.83 0.29 7.24
N ARG A 36 -7.47 -0.48 6.38
CA ARG A 36 -8.43 -0.03 5.38
C ARG A 36 -9.68 -0.93 5.42
N PRO A 37 -10.84 -0.50 4.87
CA PRO A 37 -12.02 -1.35 4.82
C PRO A 37 -11.80 -2.68 4.11
N TRP A 38 -10.89 -2.73 3.14
CA TRP A 38 -10.56 -3.93 2.38
C TRP A 38 -9.46 -4.81 2.99
N GLY A 39 -8.72 -4.33 4.00
CA GLY A 39 -7.62 -5.07 4.62
C GLY A 39 -6.59 -4.17 5.27
N ARG A 40 -5.32 -4.40 4.99
CA ARG A 40 -4.23 -3.60 5.57
C ARG A 40 -3.07 -3.42 4.59
N HIS A 41 -2.29 -2.42 4.89
CA HIS A 41 -1.16 -1.95 4.10
C HIS A 41 0.03 -1.75 5.05
N ASP A 42 1.13 -2.45 4.82
CA ASP A 42 2.34 -2.39 5.64
C ASP A 42 3.52 -1.90 4.81
N LYS A 43 4.09 -0.75 5.19
CA LYS A 43 5.30 -0.20 4.56
C LYS A 43 6.52 -1.02 4.95
N ILE A 44 7.22 -1.58 3.96
CA ILE A 44 8.45 -2.34 4.15
C ILE A 44 9.67 -1.47 3.87
N VAL A 45 9.66 -0.74 2.75
CA VAL A 45 10.71 0.17 2.33
C VAL A 45 10.11 1.49 1.87
N GLU A 46 10.72 2.58 2.26
CA GLU A 46 10.36 3.93 1.82
C GLU A 46 11.63 4.68 1.40
N SER A 47 11.70 5.06 0.14
CA SER A 47 12.77 5.88 -0.42
C SER A 47 12.21 7.02 -1.26
N GLN A 48 13.04 7.88 -1.80
CA GLN A 48 12.60 9.00 -2.63
C GLN A 48 12.02 8.58 -3.98
N ARG A 49 12.47 7.43 -4.52
CA ARG A 49 12.15 6.99 -5.88
C ARG A 49 11.24 5.77 -5.92
N TYR A 50 11.11 5.06 -4.82
CA TYR A 50 10.26 3.86 -4.73
C TYR A 50 9.81 3.58 -3.31
N HIS A 51 8.65 2.97 -3.19
CA HIS A 51 8.12 2.38 -1.96
C HIS A 51 7.86 0.90 -2.19
N VAL A 52 8.08 0.09 -1.16
CA VAL A 52 7.67 -1.32 -1.15
C VAL A 52 6.70 -1.53 0.00
N ASN A 53 5.52 -2.03 -0.30
CA ASN A 53 4.48 -2.31 0.66
C ASN A 53 4.06 -3.77 0.59
N ARG A 54 3.75 -4.37 1.73
CA ARG A 54 2.98 -5.60 1.78
C ARG A 54 1.51 -5.24 2.00
N VAL A 55 0.67 -5.74 1.12
CA VAL A 55 -0.76 -5.47 1.13
C VAL A 55 -1.49 -6.78 1.42
N THR A 56 -2.40 -6.76 2.38
CA THR A 56 -3.26 -7.90 2.72
C THR A 56 -4.69 -7.50 2.46
N VAL A 57 -5.37 -8.24 1.58
CA VAL A 57 -6.76 -7.98 1.18
C VAL A 57 -7.63 -9.13 1.67
N LYS A 58 -8.62 -8.83 2.51
CA LYS A 58 -9.56 -9.83 3.01
C LYS A 58 -10.43 -10.38 1.88
N PRO A 59 -11.01 -11.59 2.01
CA PRO A 59 -11.96 -12.13 1.04
C PRO A 59 -13.07 -11.13 0.71
N GLY A 60 -13.31 -10.87 -0.57
CA GLY A 60 -14.27 -9.89 -1.06
C GLY A 60 -13.82 -8.43 -0.95
N GLY A 61 -12.66 -8.17 -0.33
CA GLY A 61 -12.09 -6.83 -0.27
C GLY A 61 -11.59 -6.36 -1.64
N LYS A 62 -11.69 -5.07 -1.88
CA LYS A 62 -11.24 -4.46 -3.14
C LYS A 62 -10.79 -3.02 -2.96
N PHE A 63 -9.83 -2.61 -3.78
CA PHE A 63 -9.42 -1.22 -3.88
C PHE A 63 -10.52 -0.41 -4.60
N SER A 64 -10.55 0.89 -4.34
CA SER A 64 -11.29 1.81 -5.19
C SER A 64 -10.72 1.82 -6.62
N LEU A 65 -11.56 2.09 -7.59
CA LEU A 65 -11.09 2.34 -8.95
C LEU A 65 -10.30 3.65 -8.96
N GLN A 66 -9.02 3.59 -9.34
CA GLN A 66 -8.08 4.69 -9.14
C GLN A 66 -7.01 4.76 -10.22
N LYS A 67 -6.32 5.88 -10.28
CA LYS A 67 -5.10 6.06 -11.08
C LYS A 67 -4.10 6.97 -10.38
N HIS A 68 -2.84 6.87 -10.79
CA HIS A 68 -1.74 7.75 -10.37
C HIS A 68 -1.10 8.38 -11.59
N LEU A 69 -0.75 9.65 -11.52
CA LEU A 69 -0.16 10.35 -12.67
C LEU A 69 1.36 10.27 -12.70
N HIS A 70 2.01 10.14 -11.54
CA HIS A 70 3.46 10.29 -11.40
C HIS A 70 4.19 9.02 -10.97
N ARG A 71 3.45 7.92 -10.72
CA ARG A 71 4.04 6.65 -10.33
C ARG A 71 3.45 5.48 -11.12
N ALA A 72 4.27 4.47 -11.33
CA ALA A 72 3.87 3.15 -11.77
C ALA A 72 3.91 2.18 -10.58
N GLU A 73 3.22 1.05 -10.71
CA GLU A 73 3.20 0.02 -9.67
C GLU A 73 3.49 -1.35 -10.27
N HIS A 74 4.19 -2.19 -9.51
CA HIS A 74 4.32 -3.61 -9.74
C HIS A 74 3.65 -4.35 -8.60
N TRP A 75 2.79 -5.29 -8.92
CA TRP A 75 2.11 -6.13 -7.96
C TRP A 75 2.55 -7.58 -8.14
N ILE A 76 3.00 -8.21 -7.07
CA ILE A 76 3.44 -9.60 -7.03
C ILE A 76 2.60 -10.33 -5.99
N VAL A 77 1.84 -11.34 -6.40
CA VAL A 77 1.02 -12.14 -5.50
C VAL A 77 1.90 -13.11 -4.72
N LEU A 78 1.85 -13.03 -3.40
CA LEU A 78 2.56 -13.92 -2.48
C LEU A 78 1.70 -15.10 -2.05
N SER A 79 0.41 -14.87 -1.83
CA SER A 79 -0.55 -15.88 -1.36
C SER A 79 -1.96 -15.48 -1.75
N GLY A 80 -2.78 -16.42 -2.12
CA GLY A 80 -4.15 -16.19 -2.56
C GLY A 80 -4.27 -15.88 -4.05
N THR A 81 -5.38 -15.28 -4.42
CA THR A 81 -5.70 -14.94 -5.81
C THR A 81 -6.17 -13.49 -5.90
N ALA A 82 -5.60 -12.75 -6.83
CA ALA A 82 -5.99 -11.38 -7.13
C ALA A 82 -6.74 -11.31 -8.45
N GLU A 83 -7.84 -10.61 -8.49
CA GLU A 83 -8.46 -10.15 -9.72
C GLU A 83 -8.05 -8.70 -9.97
N VAL A 84 -7.39 -8.48 -11.09
CA VAL A 84 -6.88 -7.16 -11.48
C VAL A 84 -7.73 -6.61 -12.62
N THR A 85 -8.19 -5.38 -12.45
CA THR A 85 -8.75 -4.57 -13.53
C THR A 85 -7.71 -3.53 -13.93
N LEU A 86 -7.33 -3.50 -15.18
CA LEU A 86 -6.40 -2.52 -15.76
C LEU A 86 -7.02 -1.98 -17.05
N GLU A 87 -7.49 -0.73 -17.00
CA GLU A 87 -8.29 -0.12 -18.07
C GLU A 87 -9.53 -0.98 -18.37
N ASP A 88 -9.64 -1.48 -19.58
CA ASP A 88 -10.73 -2.36 -20.07
C ASP A 88 -10.45 -3.86 -19.89
N LYS A 89 -9.26 -4.22 -19.36
CA LYS A 89 -8.85 -5.60 -19.16
C LYS A 89 -9.10 -6.07 -17.75
N ARG A 90 -9.51 -7.33 -17.61
CA ARG A 90 -9.73 -7.99 -16.34
C ARG A 90 -9.08 -9.37 -16.37
N TYR A 91 -8.24 -9.68 -15.38
CA TYR A 91 -7.50 -10.93 -15.33
C TYR A 91 -7.18 -11.36 -13.91
N LEU A 92 -6.91 -12.66 -13.73
CA LEU A 92 -6.54 -13.24 -12.45
C LEU A 92 -5.02 -13.40 -12.37
N LEU A 93 -4.50 -13.15 -11.15
CA LEU A 93 -3.13 -13.49 -10.77
C LEU A 93 -3.19 -14.46 -9.60
N THR A 94 -2.42 -15.53 -9.69
CA THR A 94 -2.21 -16.51 -8.61
C THR A 94 -0.82 -16.35 -8.02
N GLU A 95 -0.47 -17.19 -7.04
CA GLU A 95 0.81 -17.12 -6.36
C GLU A 95 2.01 -17.06 -7.31
N ASN A 96 2.97 -16.20 -7.00
CA ASN A 96 4.17 -15.89 -7.79
C ASN A 96 3.94 -15.22 -9.15
N GLN A 97 2.70 -14.92 -9.50
CA GLN A 97 2.42 -14.10 -10.68
C GLN A 97 2.46 -12.61 -10.33
N SER A 98 2.76 -11.80 -11.35
CA SER A 98 2.92 -10.35 -11.20
C SER A 98 2.28 -9.59 -12.35
N THR A 99 2.02 -8.32 -12.12
CA THR A 99 1.54 -7.40 -13.15
C THR A 99 2.18 -6.03 -12.99
N PHE A 100 2.28 -5.30 -14.10
CA PHE A 100 2.75 -3.92 -14.15
C PHE A 100 1.57 -2.99 -14.43
N ILE A 101 1.44 -1.97 -13.59
CA ILE A 101 0.43 -0.90 -13.72
C ILE A 101 1.17 0.38 -14.13
N PRO A 102 1.10 0.80 -15.41
CA PRO A 102 1.72 2.04 -15.85
C PRO A 102 1.11 3.28 -15.18
N ALA A 103 1.90 4.34 -15.04
CA ALA A 103 1.38 5.63 -14.63
C ALA A 103 0.24 6.10 -15.56
N GLY A 104 -0.78 6.74 -14.99
CA GLY A 104 -1.94 7.27 -15.72
C GLY A 104 -3.02 6.24 -16.04
N LYS A 105 -2.80 4.96 -15.80
CA LYS A 105 -3.76 3.90 -16.11
C LYS A 105 -4.74 3.65 -14.96
N ILE A 106 -6.02 3.55 -15.31
CA ILE A 106 -7.09 3.24 -14.37
C ILE A 106 -6.96 1.77 -13.95
N HIS A 107 -6.98 1.51 -12.67
CA HIS A 107 -6.81 0.16 -12.13
C HIS A 107 -7.58 -0.07 -10.85
N MET A 108 -7.83 -1.33 -10.57
CA MET A 108 -8.47 -1.82 -9.35
C MET A 108 -7.97 -3.23 -9.06
N LEU A 109 -8.00 -3.62 -7.80
CA LEU A 109 -7.68 -4.98 -7.34
C LEU A 109 -8.79 -5.47 -6.43
N GLU A 110 -9.17 -6.73 -6.60
CA GLU A 110 -10.15 -7.42 -5.77
C GLU A 110 -9.61 -8.79 -5.35
N ASN A 111 -9.95 -9.22 -4.14
CA ASN A 111 -9.75 -10.60 -3.70
C ASN A 111 -11.06 -11.40 -3.92
N PRO A 112 -11.15 -12.20 -4.99
CA PRO A 112 -12.32 -13.02 -5.28
C PRO A 112 -12.35 -14.33 -4.48
N GLY A 113 -11.27 -14.64 -3.76
CA GLY A 113 -11.05 -15.91 -3.09
C GLY A 113 -11.69 -16.03 -1.71
N LYS A 114 -11.44 -17.17 -1.07
CA LYS A 114 -11.95 -17.51 0.27
C LYS A 114 -10.92 -17.29 1.37
N ILE A 115 -9.66 -17.05 1.00
CA ILE A 115 -8.55 -16.78 1.92
C ILE A 115 -8.04 -15.36 1.70
N SER A 116 -7.29 -14.82 2.65
CA SER A 116 -6.62 -13.53 2.49
C SER A 116 -5.67 -13.56 1.29
N LEU A 117 -5.70 -12.49 0.52
CA LEU A 117 -4.73 -12.21 -0.53
C LEU A 117 -3.58 -11.42 0.07
N GLU A 118 -2.35 -11.89 -0.12
CA GLU A 118 -1.15 -11.13 0.20
C GLU A 118 -0.36 -10.82 -1.07
N LEU A 119 0.04 -9.57 -1.21
CA LEU A 119 0.86 -9.14 -2.35
C LEU A 119 1.94 -8.13 -1.91
N LEU A 120 3.01 -8.07 -2.69
CA LEU A 120 3.95 -6.96 -2.67
C LEU A 120 3.53 -5.93 -3.72
N GLU A 121 3.46 -4.69 -3.28
CA GLU A 121 3.24 -3.53 -4.15
C GLU A 121 4.53 -2.71 -4.17
N ILE A 122 5.11 -2.54 -5.33
CA ILE A 122 6.28 -1.70 -5.55
C ILE A 122 5.82 -0.49 -6.35
N SER A 123 5.79 0.67 -5.71
CA SER A 123 5.50 1.95 -6.37
C SER A 123 6.80 2.64 -6.72
N SER A 124 6.96 3.12 -7.94
CA SER A 124 8.15 3.85 -8.39
C SER A 124 7.79 5.05 -9.25
N GLY A 125 8.52 6.12 -9.09
CA GLY A 125 8.28 7.34 -9.87
C GLY A 125 8.98 8.57 -9.29
N SER A 126 8.75 9.70 -9.92
CA SER A 126 9.31 10.99 -9.50
C SER A 126 8.56 11.66 -8.36
N TYR A 127 7.32 11.22 -8.11
CA TYR A 127 6.48 11.70 -7.01
C TYR A 127 5.65 10.55 -6.43
N LEU A 128 5.77 10.31 -5.14
CA LEU A 128 5.15 9.19 -4.43
C LEU A 128 4.20 9.64 -3.31
N GLY A 129 3.77 10.91 -3.33
CA GLY A 129 2.83 11.46 -2.36
C GLY A 129 1.43 10.83 -2.48
N GLU A 130 0.74 10.70 -1.37
CA GLU A 130 -0.62 10.13 -1.32
C GLU A 130 -1.66 10.98 -2.07
N ASP A 131 -1.39 12.24 -2.30
CA ASP A 131 -2.24 13.15 -3.10
C ASP A 131 -2.17 12.90 -4.62
N ASP A 132 -1.29 12.01 -5.09
CA ASP A 132 -1.28 11.53 -6.49
C ASP A 132 -2.33 10.44 -6.76
N ILE A 133 -3.17 10.11 -5.80
CA ILE A 133 -4.25 9.12 -5.98
C ILE A 133 -5.53 9.83 -6.44
N LEU A 134 -5.95 9.52 -7.66
CA LEU A 134 -7.25 9.94 -8.21
C LEU A 134 -8.23 8.76 -8.14
N ARG A 135 -9.12 8.79 -7.16
CA ARG A 135 -10.16 7.78 -6.98
C ARG A 135 -11.38 8.12 -7.83
N LEU A 136 -11.79 7.17 -8.66
CA LEU A 136 -12.93 7.34 -9.58
C LEU A 136 -14.21 6.74 -8.98
N LYS A 137 -14.09 5.70 -8.18
CA LYS A 137 -15.20 5.05 -7.51
C LYS A 137 -14.69 4.37 -6.23
N ASP A 138 -15.37 4.64 -5.13
CA ASP A 138 -15.13 3.97 -3.86
C ASP A 138 -16.29 3.01 -3.56
N HIS A 139 -15.96 1.75 -3.26
CA HIS A 139 -16.95 0.73 -2.93
C HIS A 139 -17.37 0.73 -1.46
N TYR A 140 -16.76 1.59 -0.63
CA TYR A 140 -16.96 1.65 0.81
C TYR A 140 -17.61 2.96 1.27
N GLY A 141 -18.26 3.69 0.34
CA GLY A 141 -19.11 4.84 0.66
C GLY A 141 -18.40 6.19 0.76
N ASN A 142 -17.12 6.26 0.48
CA ASN A 142 -16.40 7.54 0.40
C ASN A 142 -16.40 8.03 -1.04
N ASN A 143 -17.27 8.98 -1.33
CA ASN A 143 -17.22 9.74 -2.59
C ASN A 143 -16.16 10.82 -2.45
N ASN A 144 -15.14 10.74 -3.24
CA ASN A 144 -14.18 11.85 -3.44
C ASN A 144 -14.59 12.68 -4.63
#